data_02d5f382f5e47463191ef543bbd32d0a
#
_entry.id   02d5f382f5e47463191ef543bbd32d0a
#
_cell.length_a   1.000
_cell.length_b   1.000
_cell.length_c   1.000
_cell.angle_alpha   90.00
_cell.angle_beta   90.00
_cell.angle_gamma   90.00
#
_symmetry.space_group_name_H-M   'P 1'
#
loop_
_entity.id
_entity.type
_entity.pdbx_description
1 polymer ?
#
loop_
_entity_poly.entity_id
_entity_poly.type
_entity_poly.pdbx_seq_one_letter_code
_entity_poly.pdbx_strand_id
1 'polypeptide(L)'
;YSGWQTQPDTPTVQGTIERALTLVSRSPEPISIVGAGRTDAGVHARAMVAHVDLDLSPEEAEELRFRTDRYLPHDIALRSIVPVIEDAHARFSATARTYRYYLTTKKNPFAEEQMLRMHFDLDFERMNAAAAQLMAYSDFTSFSKLHTDVKTNNCRVTEAYWQSGAHDGEWVFTIT
;
A
#
# COMPACT_ATOMS: atom_id res chain seq x y z
N TYR A 1 -0.01 12.50 -1.81
CA TYR A 1 0.50 11.88 -3.04
C TYR A 1 -0.64 11.40 -3.92
N SER A 2 -0.44 11.44 -5.22
CA SER A 2 -1.38 10.95 -6.23
C SER A 2 -1.23 9.43 -6.44
N GLY A 3 -1.13 8.71 -5.35
CA GLY A 3 -0.94 7.28 -5.29
C GLY A 3 0.52 6.84 -5.37
N TRP A 4 0.71 5.55 -5.62
CA TRP A 4 2.03 4.93 -5.68
C TRP A 4 2.77 5.26 -6.97
N GLN A 5 2.17 4.94 -8.12
CA GLN A 5 2.86 4.89 -9.41
C GLN A 5 3.28 6.28 -9.93
N THR A 6 4.51 6.39 -10.41
CA THR A 6 5.05 7.59 -11.07
C THR A 6 4.15 8.03 -12.22
N GLN A 7 3.81 9.32 -12.22
CA GLN A 7 2.97 10.01 -13.22
C GLN A 7 3.64 11.33 -13.59
N PRO A 8 3.46 11.83 -14.82
CA PRO A 8 3.94 13.15 -15.21
C PRO A 8 3.37 14.25 -14.31
N ASP A 9 4.19 15.21 -13.97
CA ASP A 9 3.84 16.47 -13.29
C ASP A 9 3.05 16.33 -11.98
N THR A 10 3.13 15.15 -11.33
CA THR A 10 2.35 14.85 -10.14
C THR A 10 3.20 14.14 -9.09
N PRO A 11 3.19 14.59 -7.82
CA PRO A 11 3.95 13.94 -6.76
C PRO A 11 3.35 12.56 -6.43
N THR A 12 4.17 11.52 -6.56
CA THR A 12 3.83 10.13 -6.25
C THR A 12 4.85 9.54 -5.30
N VAL A 13 4.49 8.48 -4.56
CA VAL A 13 5.41 7.85 -3.61
C VAL A 13 6.59 7.22 -4.35
N GLN A 14 6.33 6.47 -5.42
CA GLN A 14 7.38 5.84 -6.25
C GLN A 14 8.36 6.88 -6.80
N GLY A 15 7.87 7.92 -7.46
CA GLY A 15 8.74 8.95 -8.04
C GLY A 15 9.56 9.73 -7.00
N THR A 16 9.03 9.88 -5.77
CA THR A 16 9.77 10.48 -4.66
C THR A 16 10.91 9.58 -4.19
N ILE A 17 10.68 8.27 -4.06
CA ILE A 17 11.70 7.30 -3.67
C ILE A 17 12.77 7.15 -4.77
N GLU A 18 12.36 7.01 -6.03
CA GLU A 18 13.28 6.90 -7.19
C GLU A 18 14.23 8.09 -7.27
N ARG A 19 13.71 9.30 -7.12
CA ARG A 19 14.51 10.52 -7.08
C ARG A 19 15.48 10.53 -5.90
N ALA A 20 15.04 10.15 -4.72
CA ALA A 20 15.86 10.08 -3.52
C ALA A 20 17.02 9.08 -3.69
N LEU A 21 16.73 7.86 -4.16
CA LEU A 21 17.71 6.83 -4.44
C LEU A 21 18.75 7.31 -5.47
N THR A 22 18.31 7.88 -6.59
CA THR A 22 19.18 8.39 -7.65
C THR A 22 20.15 9.46 -7.13
N LEU A 23 19.64 10.43 -6.37
CA LEU A 23 20.44 11.53 -5.83
C LEU A 23 21.42 11.05 -4.75
N VAL A 24 20.96 10.21 -3.85
CA VAL A 24 21.76 9.75 -2.71
C VAL A 24 22.86 8.79 -3.14
N SER A 25 22.59 7.91 -4.10
CA SER A 25 23.60 7.00 -4.67
C SER A 25 24.55 7.71 -5.65
N ARG A 26 24.22 8.93 -6.10
CA ARG A 26 24.91 9.65 -7.18
C ARG A 26 24.93 8.85 -8.48
N SER A 27 23.87 8.08 -8.72
CA SER A 27 23.76 7.32 -9.96
C SER A 27 23.72 8.25 -11.17
N PRO A 28 24.48 7.97 -12.24
CA PRO A 28 24.43 8.74 -13.48
C PRO A 28 23.10 8.57 -14.21
N GLU A 29 22.41 7.45 -14.00
CA GLU A 29 21.12 7.13 -14.59
C GLU A 29 20.02 7.11 -13.51
N PRO A 30 18.78 7.44 -13.86
CA PRO A 30 17.65 7.35 -12.95
C PRO A 30 17.47 5.91 -12.44
N ILE A 31 17.36 5.76 -11.13
CA ILE A 31 17.03 4.47 -10.50
C ILE A 31 15.51 4.31 -10.51
N SER A 32 15.05 3.22 -11.09
CA SER A 32 13.63 2.84 -11.10
C SER A 32 13.35 1.72 -10.13
N ILE A 33 12.20 1.78 -9.46
CA ILE A 33 11.73 0.72 -8.57
C ILE A 33 10.40 0.16 -9.03
N VAL A 34 10.13 -1.10 -8.71
CA VAL A 34 8.85 -1.74 -9.02
C VAL A 34 8.17 -2.14 -7.72
N GLY A 35 7.04 -1.53 -7.43
CA GLY A 35 6.26 -1.80 -6.22
C GLY A 35 5.41 -3.07 -6.30
N ALA A 36 5.05 -3.60 -5.13
CA ALA A 36 4.19 -4.77 -4.99
C ALA A 36 2.78 -4.59 -5.59
N GLY A 37 2.34 -3.36 -5.75
CA GLY A 37 1.06 -3.03 -6.37
C GLY A 37 0.88 -1.53 -6.53
N ARG A 38 -0.14 -1.13 -7.27
CA ARG A 38 -0.55 0.26 -7.41
C ARG A 38 -1.55 0.59 -6.31
N THR A 39 -1.45 1.78 -5.75
CA THR A 39 -2.45 2.34 -4.83
C THR A 39 -2.96 3.66 -5.39
N ASP A 40 -4.21 3.98 -5.12
CA ASP A 40 -4.83 5.23 -5.50
C ASP A 40 -4.35 6.39 -4.61
N ALA A 41 -4.72 7.62 -4.99
CA ALA A 41 -4.43 8.81 -4.21
C ALA A 41 -5.00 8.71 -2.78
N GLY A 42 -4.26 9.18 -1.80
CA GLY A 42 -4.67 9.19 -0.40
C GLY A 42 -4.55 7.83 0.33
N VAL A 43 -4.10 6.77 -0.33
CA VAL A 43 -3.86 5.47 0.32
C VAL A 43 -2.54 5.53 1.10
N HIS A 44 -2.58 5.13 2.37
CA HIS A 44 -1.41 4.97 3.22
C HIS A 44 -0.96 3.52 3.26
N ALA A 45 0.34 3.26 3.29
CA ALA A 45 0.89 1.92 3.42
C ALA A 45 1.73 1.81 4.70
N ARG A 46 1.34 0.90 5.60
CA ARG A 46 2.19 0.55 6.76
C ARG A 46 3.41 -0.24 6.36
N ALA A 47 3.29 -1.02 5.27
CA ALA A 47 4.37 -1.71 4.62
C ALA A 47 4.08 -1.81 3.13
N MET A 48 5.02 -1.36 2.30
CA MET A 48 5.02 -1.53 0.86
C MET A 48 6.37 -2.10 0.46
N VAL A 49 6.36 -3.18 -0.27
CA VAL A 49 7.58 -3.80 -0.80
C VAL A 49 7.79 -3.32 -2.25
N ALA A 50 9.01 -2.97 -2.57
CA ALA A 50 9.43 -2.71 -3.94
C ALA A 50 10.74 -3.43 -4.19
N HIS A 51 11.05 -3.78 -5.45
CA HIS A 51 12.37 -4.24 -5.83
C HIS A 51 13.07 -3.21 -6.71
N VAL A 52 14.38 -3.30 -6.69
CA VAL A 52 15.31 -2.47 -7.47
C VAL A 52 16.51 -3.32 -7.82
N ASP A 53 17.06 -3.12 -9.01
CA ASP A 53 18.29 -3.81 -9.45
C ASP A 53 19.48 -2.90 -9.15
N LEU A 54 20.25 -3.28 -8.12
CA LEU A 54 21.46 -2.58 -7.69
C LEU A 54 22.51 -3.62 -7.33
N ASP A 55 23.75 -3.37 -7.76
CA ASP A 55 24.91 -4.19 -7.37
C ASP A 55 25.58 -3.55 -6.14
N LEU A 56 25.20 -4.03 -4.96
CA LEU A 56 25.63 -3.48 -3.66
C LEU A 56 25.99 -4.61 -2.70
N SER A 57 27.04 -4.41 -1.91
CA SER A 57 27.26 -5.22 -0.71
C SER A 57 26.20 -4.95 0.35
N PRO A 58 26.02 -5.84 1.34
CA PRO A 58 25.08 -5.59 2.43
C PRO A 58 25.34 -4.29 3.21
N GLU A 59 26.61 -3.93 3.38
CA GLU A 59 27.04 -2.70 4.05
C GLU A 59 26.66 -1.46 3.23
N GLU A 60 26.89 -1.49 1.92
CA GLU A 60 26.52 -0.42 1.01
C GLU A 60 24.99 -0.26 0.91
N ALA A 61 24.24 -1.35 0.93
CA ALA A 61 22.78 -1.33 0.95
C ALA A 61 22.23 -0.66 2.22
N GLU A 62 22.82 -0.95 3.39
CA GLU A 62 22.42 -0.30 4.65
C GLU A 62 22.81 1.17 4.68
N GLU A 63 23.98 1.55 4.18
CA GLU A 63 24.37 2.95 4.05
C GLU A 63 23.42 3.71 3.11
N LEU A 64 23.11 3.12 1.96
CA LEU A 64 22.15 3.70 1.00
C LEU A 64 20.78 3.86 1.64
N ARG A 65 20.30 2.83 2.33
CA ARG A 65 19.03 2.89 3.08
C ARG A 65 19.02 4.07 4.05
N PHE A 66 20.04 4.14 4.92
CA PHE A 66 20.13 5.18 5.97
C PHE A 66 20.15 6.59 5.37
N ARG A 67 20.94 6.82 4.34
CA ARG A 67 21.05 8.12 3.69
C ARG A 67 19.78 8.48 2.93
N THR A 68 19.17 7.53 2.25
CA THR A 68 17.91 7.73 1.51
C THR A 68 16.76 8.03 2.45
N ASP A 69 16.63 7.28 3.55
CA ASP A 69 15.59 7.52 4.56
C ASP A 69 15.68 8.94 5.15
N ARG A 70 16.90 9.43 5.40
CA ARG A 70 17.11 10.80 5.88
C ARG A 70 16.84 11.89 4.84
N TYR A 71 16.93 11.56 3.58
CA TYR A 71 16.65 12.48 2.47
C TYR A 71 15.15 12.53 2.13
N LEU A 72 14.45 11.45 2.35
CA LEU A 72 13.01 11.33 2.12
C LEU A 72 12.22 12.31 3.01
N PRO A 73 11.06 12.81 2.54
CA PRO A 73 10.17 13.61 3.37
C PRO A 73 9.62 12.75 4.54
N HIS A 74 9.19 13.43 5.62
CA HIS A 74 8.81 12.81 6.88
C HIS A 74 7.65 11.80 6.79
N ASP A 75 6.89 11.81 5.72
CA ASP A 75 5.73 10.93 5.46
C ASP A 75 6.09 9.67 4.64
N ILE A 76 7.36 9.51 4.25
CA ILE A 76 7.89 8.28 3.63
C ILE A 76 9.09 7.78 4.42
N ALA A 77 9.03 6.54 4.90
CA ALA A 77 10.13 5.89 5.61
C ALA A 77 10.64 4.67 4.84
N LEU A 78 11.94 4.64 4.54
CA LEU A 78 12.63 3.50 3.95
C LEU A 78 13.20 2.61 5.06
N ARG A 79 12.50 1.51 5.36
CA ARG A 79 12.81 0.67 6.52
C ARG A 79 14.00 -0.25 6.32
N SER A 80 14.12 -0.87 5.15
CA SER A 80 15.19 -1.81 4.83
C SER A 80 15.47 -1.89 3.33
N ILE A 81 16.71 -2.19 2.98
CA ILE A 81 17.11 -2.69 1.67
C ILE A 81 17.81 -4.02 1.94
N VAL A 82 17.29 -5.09 1.36
CA VAL A 82 17.79 -6.45 1.59
C VAL A 82 18.00 -7.18 0.27
N PRO A 83 19.05 -7.99 0.13
CA PRO A 83 19.24 -8.82 -1.04
C PRO A 83 18.14 -9.89 -1.12
N VAL A 84 17.74 -10.22 -2.32
CA VAL A 84 16.76 -11.24 -2.62
C VAL A 84 17.28 -12.16 -3.73
N ILE A 85 16.59 -13.26 -3.99
CA ILE A 85 16.92 -14.14 -5.12
C ILE A 85 16.71 -13.39 -6.44
N GLU A 86 17.45 -13.77 -7.46
CA GLU A 86 17.55 -13.07 -8.75
C GLU A 86 16.19 -12.91 -9.47
N ASP A 87 15.28 -13.89 -9.34
CA ASP A 87 13.97 -13.87 -9.94
C ASP A 87 12.87 -13.27 -9.04
N ALA A 88 13.22 -12.72 -7.88
CA ALA A 88 12.25 -12.10 -6.98
C ALA A 88 11.61 -10.87 -7.62
N HIS A 89 10.28 -10.83 -7.56
CA HIS A 89 9.52 -9.72 -8.12
C HIS A 89 8.48 -9.21 -7.11
N ALA A 90 8.59 -7.96 -6.67
CA ALA A 90 7.74 -7.41 -5.61
C ALA A 90 6.23 -7.61 -5.84
N ARG A 91 5.78 -7.53 -7.11
CA ARG A 91 4.37 -7.71 -7.46
C ARG A 91 3.97 -9.18 -7.60
N PHE A 92 4.79 -10.00 -8.27
CA PHE A 92 4.41 -11.36 -8.65
C PHE A 92 4.78 -12.40 -7.60
N SER A 93 5.80 -12.14 -6.78
CA SER A 93 6.17 -13.00 -5.65
C SER A 93 5.34 -12.73 -4.39
N ALA A 94 4.49 -11.70 -4.40
CA ALA A 94 3.59 -11.42 -3.28
C ALA A 94 2.53 -12.52 -3.14
N THR A 95 2.43 -13.11 -1.97
CA THR A 95 1.48 -14.20 -1.65
C THR A 95 0.12 -13.68 -1.18
N ALA A 96 0.10 -12.54 -0.51
CA ALA A 96 -1.11 -11.89 -0.03
C ALA A 96 -0.95 -10.37 0.09
N ARG A 97 -2.07 -9.68 0.13
CA ARG A 97 -2.16 -8.23 0.43
C ARG A 97 -3.31 -8.01 1.38
N THR A 98 -3.02 -7.32 2.48
CA THR A 98 -4.05 -6.96 3.47
C THR A 98 -4.34 -5.47 3.36
N TYR A 99 -5.61 -5.14 3.27
CA TYR A 99 -6.10 -3.76 3.30
C TYR A 99 -6.93 -3.52 4.55
N ARG A 100 -6.80 -2.31 5.10
CA ARG A 100 -7.61 -1.85 6.22
C ARG A 100 -8.28 -0.55 5.87
N TYR A 101 -9.61 -0.50 6.01
CA TYR A 101 -10.42 0.69 5.83
C TYR A 101 -10.89 1.16 7.20
N TYR A 102 -10.50 2.38 7.54
CA TYR A 102 -10.84 3.00 8.81
C TYR A 102 -12.09 3.86 8.63
N LEU A 103 -13.04 3.70 9.53
CA LEU A 103 -14.31 4.39 9.52
C LEU A 103 -14.63 4.91 10.92
N THR A 104 -15.26 6.07 11.01
CA THR A 104 -15.78 6.60 12.26
C THR A 104 -17.20 7.13 12.09
N THR A 105 -18.05 6.92 13.10
CA THR A 105 -19.38 7.52 13.20
C THR A 105 -19.38 8.79 14.05
N LYS A 106 -18.25 9.11 14.69
CA LYS A 106 -18.08 10.28 15.56
C LYS A 106 -17.02 11.23 15.01
N LYS A 107 -17.09 12.50 15.39
CA LYS A 107 -16.02 13.46 15.11
C LYS A 107 -14.75 13.06 15.87
N ASN A 108 -13.65 12.94 15.14
CA ASN A 108 -12.31 12.80 15.71
C ASN A 108 -11.34 13.74 14.97
N PRO A 109 -11.06 14.95 15.48
CA PRO A 109 -10.19 15.91 14.81
C PRO A 109 -8.76 15.43 14.61
N PHE A 110 -8.33 14.40 15.35
CA PHE A 110 -6.97 13.84 15.26
C PHE A 110 -6.83 12.70 14.24
N ALA A 111 -7.95 12.24 13.66
CA ALA A 111 -7.95 11.11 12.73
C ALA A 111 -8.70 11.40 11.41
N GLU A 112 -9.09 12.64 11.17
CA GLU A 112 -9.96 13.04 10.05
C GLU A 112 -9.36 12.70 8.67
N GLU A 113 -8.04 12.77 8.53
CA GLU A 113 -7.36 12.45 7.28
C GLU A 113 -7.21 10.94 7.01
N GLN A 114 -7.39 10.11 8.04
CA GLN A 114 -7.13 8.67 7.95
C GLN A 114 -8.40 7.81 8.03
N MET A 115 -9.54 8.42 8.34
CA MET A 115 -10.80 7.72 8.55
C MET A 115 -11.93 8.32 7.73
N LEU A 116 -12.71 7.45 7.08
CA LEU A 116 -13.98 7.87 6.47
C LEU A 116 -15.00 8.12 7.58
N ARG A 117 -15.51 9.34 7.64
CA ARG A 117 -16.60 9.68 8.57
C ARG A 117 -17.97 9.41 7.95
N MET A 118 -18.77 8.58 8.62
CA MET A 118 -20.15 8.32 8.28
C MET A 118 -21.08 9.13 9.20
N HIS A 119 -22.19 9.63 8.62
CA HIS A 119 -23.13 10.50 9.35
C HIS A 119 -24.46 9.79 9.69
N PHE A 120 -24.52 8.50 9.47
CA PHE A 120 -25.69 7.66 9.73
C PHE A 120 -25.27 6.37 10.43
N ASP A 121 -26.22 5.72 11.08
CA ASP A 121 -25.99 4.46 11.77
C ASP A 121 -25.72 3.34 10.78
N LEU A 122 -24.77 2.50 11.12
CA LEU A 122 -24.35 1.33 10.34
C LEU A 122 -24.62 0.05 11.15
N ASP A 123 -25.18 -0.94 10.46
CA ASP A 123 -25.42 -2.27 11.02
C ASP A 123 -24.19 -3.17 10.77
N PHE A 124 -23.24 -3.13 11.69
CA PHE A 124 -21.99 -3.91 11.57
C PHE A 124 -22.20 -5.43 11.67
N GLU A 125 -23.28 -5.91 12.26
CA GLU A 125 -23.65 -7.33 12.22
C GLU A 125 -23.98 -7.76 10.79
N ARG A 126 -24.85 -7.03 10.12
CA ARG A 126 -25.20 -7.30 8.71
C ARG A 126 -24.01 -7.07 7.77
N MET A 127 -23.20 -6.06 8.03
CA MET A 127 -21.98 -5.81 7.26
C MET A 127 -20.97 -6.96 7.41
N ASN A 128 -20.82 -7.55 8.60
CA ASN A 128 -19.98 -8.73 8.83
C ASN A 128 -20.56 -9.98 8.17
N ALA A 129 -21.88 -10.17 8.23
CA ALA A 129 -22.54 -11.27 7.52
C ALA A 129 -22.32 -11.20 6.00
N ALA A 130 -22.34 -9.99 5.43
CA ALA A 130 -22.02 -9.75 4.02
C ALA A 130 -20.54 -9.95 3.72
N ALA A 131 -19.64 -9.45 4.58
CA ALA A 131 -18.19 -9.61 4.42
C ALA A 131 -17.76 -11.08 4.41
N ALA A 132 -18.36 -11.90 5.29
CA ALA A 132 -18.10 -13.34 5.33
C ALA A 132 -18.41 -14.06 4.01
N GLN A 133 -19.38 -13.56 3.23
CA GLN A 133 -19.72 -14.15 1.93
C GLN A 133 -18.59 -13.97 0.91
N LEU A 134 -17.76 -12.93 1.02
CA LEU A 134 -16.65 -12.68 0.08
C LEU A 134 -15.68 -13.87 0.00
N MET A 135 -15.52 -14.61 1.09
CA MET A 135 -14.63 -15.78 1.13
C MET A 135 -15.15 -16.97 0.31
N ALA A 136 -16.43 -16.98 -0.06
CA ALA A 136 -17.04 -18.03 -0.88
C ALA A 136 -16.92 -17.76 -2.40
N TYR A 137 -16.50 -16.58 -2.80
CA TYR A 137 -16.36 -16.18 -4.19
C TYR A 137 -14.90 -16.16 -4.61
N SER A 138 -14.66 -16.36 -5.91
CA SER A 138 -13.34 -16.22 -6.53
C SER A 138 -13.31 -15.18 -7.65
N ASP A 139 -14.44 -14.96 -8.32
CA ASP A 139 -14.57 -13.97 -9.38
C ASP A 139 -15.13 -12.66 -8.83
N PHE A 140 -14.32 -11.61 -8.86
CA PHE A 140 -14.65 -10.28 -8.38
C PHE A 140 -14.80 -9.25 -9.52
N THR A 141 -15.14 -9.72 -10.73
CA THR A 141 -15.31 -8.85 -11.91
C THR A 141 -16.28 -7.69 -11.66
N SER A 142 -17.39 -7.93 -10.92
CA SER A 142 -18.36 -6.90 -10.57
C SER A 142 -17.82 -5.79 -9.64
N PHE A 143 -16.71 -6.04 -8.96
CA PHE A 143 -16.02 -5.08 -8.08
C PHE A 143 -14.79 -4.46 -8.73
N SER A 144 -14.41 -4.92 -9.92
CA SER A 144 -13.22 -4.46 -10.58
C SER A 144 -13.48 -3.20 -11.40
N LYS A 145 -12.46 -2.36 -11.51
CA LYS A 145 -12.48 -1.21 -12.41
C LYS A 145 -12.42 -1.68 -13.86
N LEU A 146 -13.28 -1.15 -14.71
CA LEU A 146 -13.26 -1.43 -16.14
C LEU A 146 -11.97 -0.90 -16.79
N HIS A 147 -11.54 -1.54 -17.87
CA HIS A 147 -10.36 -1.14 -18.66
C HIS A 147 -9.04 -1.12 -17.87
N THR A 148 -8.79 -2.13 -17.07
CA THR A 148 -7.50 -2.36 -16.41
C THR A 148 -6.68 -3.41 -17.17
N ASP A 149 -5.33 -3.32 -17.06
CA ASP A 149 -4.39 -4.27 -17.69
C ASP A 149 -4.31 -5.64 -16.98
N VAL A 150 -5.29 -5.98 -16.14
CA VAL A 150 -5.32 -7.26 -15.44
C VAL A 150 -5.90 -8.36 -16.34
N LYS A 151 -5.26 -9.51 -16.36
CA LYS A 151 -5.70 -10.67 -17.17
C LYS A 151 -6.94 -11.35 -16.59
N THR A 152 -7.18 -11.24 -15.30
CA THR A 152 -8.29 -11.87 -14.58
C THR A 152 -8.60 -11.09 -13.31
N ASN A 153 -9.87 -11.09 -12.91
CA ASN A 153 -10.35 -10.53 -11.64
C ASN A 153 -10.56 -11.61 -10.57
N ASN A 154 -10.02 -12.80 -10.82
CA ASN A 154 -10.06 -13.88 -9.85
C ASN A 154 -9.05 -13.62 -8.75
N CYS A 155 -9.52 -13.68 -7.51
CA CYS A 155 -8.66 -13.65 -6.33
C CYS A 155 -9.25 -14.53 -5.22
N ARG A 156 -8.45 -14.82 -4.22
CA ARG A 156 -8.86 -15.57 -3.05
C ARG A 156 -8.87 -14.63 -1.85
N VAL A 157 -10.04 -14.38 -1.31
CA VAL A 157 -10.20 -13.66 -0.05
C VAL A 157 -10.06 -14.66 1.10
N THR A 158 -9.12 -14.43 2.00
CA THR A 158 -8.86 -15.29 3.16
C THR A 158 -9.43 -14.72 4.46
N GLU A 159 -9.60 -13.39 4.50
CA GLU A 159 -10.18 -12.66 5.62
C GLU A 159 -11.02 -11.50 5.09
N ALA A 160 -12.20 -11.29 5.65
CA ALA A 160 -13.01 -10.11 5.43
C ALA A 160 -13.94 -9.88 6.63
N TYR A 161 -13.67 -8.84 7.43
CA TYR A 161 -14.46 -8.56 8.62
C TYR A 161 -14.33 -7.12 9.10
N TRP A 162 -15.36 -6.66 9.83
CA TRP A 162 -15.38 -5.42 10.58
C TRP A 162 -15.15 -5.68 12.06
N GLN A 163 -14.35 -4.87 12.68
CA GLN A 163 -14.13 -4.85 14.13
C GLN A 163 -14.13 -3.42 14.66
N SER A 164 -14.42 -3.26 15.96
CA SER A 164 -14.30 -1.96 16.63
C SER A 164 -12.85 -1.44 16.59
N GLY A 165 -12.68 -0.15 16.40
CA GLY A 165 -11.39 0.54 16.47
C GLY A 165 -10.92 0.78 17.91
N ALA A 166 -9.91 1.66 18.05
CA ALA A 166 -9.32 1.99 19.35
C ALA A 166 -10.24 2.87 20.21
N HIS A 167 -11.09 3.68 19.56
CA HIS A 167 -11.98 4.62 20.25
C HIS A 167 -13.44 4.35 19.92
N ASP A 168 -14.32 4.83 20.78
CA ASP A 168 -15.76 4.69 20.61
C ASP A 168 -16.21 5.34 19.27
N GLY A 169 -17.01 4.59 18.51
CA GLY A 169 -17.50 4.98 17.19
C GLY A 169 -16.53 4.71 16.05
N GLU A 170 -15.30 4.22 16.31
CA GLU A 170 -14.35 3.81 15.29
C GLU A 170 -14.52 2.34 14.91
N TRP A 171 -14.33 2.07 13.62
CA TRP A 171 -14.42 0.75 13.03
C TRP A 171 -13.34 0.53 11.99
N VAL A 172 -12.91 -0.71 11.87
CA VAL A 172 -11.89 -1.11 10.90
C VAL A 172 -12.40 -2.30 10.10
N PHE A 173 -12.44 -2.16 8.78
CA PHE A 173 -12.63 -3.29 7.87
C PHE A 173 -11.26 -3.83 7.49
N THR A 174 -11.07 -5.12 7.70
CA THR A 174 -9.87 -5.83 7.24
C THR A 174 -10.26 -6.81 6.14
N ILE A 175 -9.48 -6.80 5.05
CA ILE A 175 -9.59 -7.77 3.95
C ILE A 175 -8.19 -8.21 3.51
N THR A 176 -8.01 -9.51 3.36
CA THR A 176 -6.77 -10.14 2.88
C THR A 176 -7.05 -11.04 1.71
#